data_729e2b77a31b79f9d8ca268cbd32fa65
#
_entry.id   729e2b77a31b79f9d8ca268cbd32fa65
#
_cell.length_a   1.000
_cell.length_b   1.000
_cell.length_c   1.000
_cell.angle_alpha   90.00
_cell.angle_beta   90.00
_cell.angle_gamma   90.00
#
_symmetry.space_group_name_H-M   'P 1'
#
loop_
_entity.id
_entity.type
_entity.pdbx_description
1 polymer ?
#
loop_
_entity_poly.entity_id
_entity_poly.type
_entity_poly.pdbx_seq_one_letter_code
_entity_poly.pdbx_strand_id
1 'polypeptide(L)'
;MLALKEVVADRKLEGKQDEAGVVQSSPVSKNTTRYDLGAAHLNKLSADQVKNLEETFKDISPDMAKFVIEYGFADIFSRPALDSKHREMATIAALTAIGTATPQLKFHIKAALNIGVSQVEIREIMILMSVYCGFPAAINGTLALKGVINESDVK
;
A
#
# COMPACT_ATOMS: atom_id res chain seq x y z
N MET A 1 7.66 -5.68 19.91
CA MET A 1 7.93 -4.42 20.64
C MET A 1 9.26 -4.44 21.42
N LEU A 2 9.62 -5.54 22.09
CA LEU A 2 10.92 -5.67 22.79
C LEU A 2 12.10 -5.55 21.82
N ALA A 3 12.14 -6.31 20.73
CA ALA A 3 13.21 -6.29 19.73
C ALA A 3 13.52 -4.88 19.16
N LEU A 4 12.49 -4.06 18.89
CA LEU A 4 12.71 -2.70 18.40
C LEU A 4 13.37 -1.82 19.46
N LYS A 5 13.00 -1.96 20.75
CA LYS A 5 13.62 -1.21 21.85
C LYS A 5 15.09 -1.57 22.03
N GLU A 6 15.42 -2.86 21.90
CA GLU A 6 16.80 -3.36 21.97
C GLU A 6 17.63 -2.78 20.83
N VAL A 7 17.15 -2.87 19.59
CA VAL A 7 17.83 -2.29 18.43
C VAL A 7 18.08 -0.78 18.59
N VAL A 8 17.08 -0.02 19.04
CA VAL A 8 17.24 1.43 19.29
C VAL A 8 18.25 1.71 20.40
N ALA A 9 18.25 0.90 21.46
CA ALA A 9 19.23 1.02 22.55
C ALA A 9 20.65 0.77 22.07
N ASP A 10 20.88 -0.31 21.30
CA ASP A 10 22.19 -0.66 20.73
C ASP A 10 22.69 0.43 19.78
N ARG A 11 21.83 0.93 18.89
CA ARG A 11 22.16 2.04 18.00
C ARG A 11 22.57 3.30 18.75
N LYS A 12 21.89 3.60 19.89
CA LYS A 12 22.25 4.72 20.74
C LYS A 12 23.62 4.53 21.41
N LEU A 13 23.96 3.31 21.83
CA LEU A 13 25.29 2.98 22.35
C LEU A 13 26.38 3.15 21.29
N GLU A 14 26.07 2.91 20.02
CA GLU A 14 26.95 3.16 18.86
C GLU A 14 27.02 4.66 18.47
N GLY A 15 26.42 5.56 19.23
CA GLY A 15 26.41 7.01 18.96
C GLY A 15 25.46 7.43 17.83
N LYS A 16 24.59 6.54 17.34
CA LYS A 16 23.58 6.86 16.33
C LYS A 16 22.38 7.54 16.99
N GLN A 17 21.86 8.60 16.34
CA GLN A 17 20.62 9.25 16.76
C GLN A 17 19.52 8.84 15.78
N ASP A 18 18.49 8.17 16.28
CA ASP A 18 17.30 7.86 15.52
C ASP A 18 16.24 8.94 15.77
N GLU A 19 15.63 9.43 14.70
CA GLU A 19 14.53 10.37 14.81
C GLU A 19 13.30 9.71 15.44
N ALA A 20 12.63 10.43 16.33
CA ALA A 20 11.34 9.99 16.82
C ALA A 20 10.34 9.92 15.67
N GLY A 21 9.62 8.81 15.54
CA GLY A 21 8.60 8.66 14.51
C GLY A 21 7.52 9.74 14.59
N VAL A 22 6.88 10.03 13.46
CA VAL A 22 5.75 10.95 13.41
C VAL A 22 4.59 10.40 14.21
N VAL A 23 4.21 11.10 15.28
CA VAL A 23 3.14 10.67 16.20
C VAL A 23 1.75 10.95 15.62
N GLN A 24 1.62 11.94 14.73
CA GLN A 24 0.33 12.35 14.18
C GLN A 24 0.06 11.73 12.81
N SER A 25 -1.17 11.27 12.63
CA SER A 25 -1.76 11.09 11.30
C SER A 25 -1.80 12.44 10.57
N SER A 26 -1.92 12.39 9.24
CA SER A 26 -2.08 13.62 8.44
C SER A 26 -3.19 14.49 9.02
N PRO A 27 -2.95 15.79 9.19
CA PRO A 27 -3.94 16.68 9.76
C PRO A 27 -5.15 16.76 8.82
N VAL A 28 -6.30 16.30 9.30
CA VAL A 28 -7.56 16.68 8.69
C VAL A 28 -7.71 18.19 8.96
N SER A 29 -7.69 19.00 7.92
CA SER A 29 -7.91 20.43 8.06
C SER A 29 -9.36 20.69 8.52
N LYS A 30 -9.63 21.86 9.12
CA LYS A 30 -11.00 22.22 9.54
C LYS A 30 -12.04 22.16 8.41
N ASN A 31 -11.58 22.19 7.17
CA ASN A 31 -12.43 22.24 5.96
C ASN A 31 -12.37 20.96 5.10
N THR A 32 -11.72 19.90 5.58
CA THR A 32 -11.57 18.64 4.82
C THR A 32 -12.03 17.49 5.68
N THR A 33 -12.98 16.70 5.22
CA THR A 33 -13.40 15.50 5.94
C THR A 33 -12.36 14.37 5.78
N ARG A 34 -12.43 13.36 6.64
CA ARG A 34 -11.60 12.14 6.47
C ARG A 34 -11.89 11.47 5.12
N TYR A 35 -13.16 11.47 4.72
CA TYR A 35 -13.58 10.93 3.44
C TYR A 35 -12.91 11.68 2.27
N ASP A 36 -12.98 13.02 2.25
CA ASP A 36 -12.37 13.83 1.19
C ASP A 36 -10.85 13.61 1.09
N LEU A 37 -10.17 13.54 2.24
CA LEU A 37 -8.74 13.27 2.30
C LEU A 37 -8.41 11.88 1.73
N GLY A 38 -9.14 10.86 2.14
CA GLY A 38 -8.95 9.49 1.66
C GLY A 38 -9.28 9.34 0.18
N ALA A 39 -10.38 9.95 -0.26
CA ALA A 39 -10.80 9.97 -1.66
C ALA A 39 -9.75 10.64 -2.56
N ALA A 40 -9.18 11.76 -2.13
CA ALA A 40 -8.10 12.44 -2.86
C ALA A 40 -6.84 11.56 -2.98
N HIS A 41 -6.45 10.89 -1.90
CA HIS A 41 -5.32 9.94 -1.92
C HIS A 41 -5.57 8.75 -2.84
N LEU A 42 -6.74 8.12 -2.74
CA LEU A 42 -7.10 6.96 -3.53
C LEU A 42 -7.14 7.28 -5.02
N ASN A 43 -7.78 8.41 -5.40
CA ASN A 43 -7.86 8.85 -6.78
C ASN A 43 -6.50 9.28 -7.36
N LYS A 44 -5.55 9.72 -6.53
CA LYS A 44 -4.17 9.97 -6.96
C LYS A 44 -3.43 8.69 -7.34
N LEU A 45 -3.72 7.57 -6.67
CA LEU A 45 -3.14 6.27 -6.96
C LEU A 45 -3.78 5.62 -8.20
N SER A 46 -5.10 5.75 -8.32
CA SER A 46 -5.87 5.21 -9.45
C SER A 46 -7.12 6.04 -9.69
N ALA A 47 -7.24 6.62 -10.88
CA ALA A 47 -8.41 7.40 -11.26
C ALA A 47 -9.70 6.58 -11.15
N ASP A 48 -10.81 7.24 -10.80
CA ASP A 48 -12.14 6.64 -10.65
C ASP A 48 -12.26 5.53 -9.58
N GLN A 49 -11.21 5.30 -8.79
CA GLN A 49 -11.20 4.17 -7.85
C GLN A 49 -12.20 4.36 -6.70
N VAL A 50 -12.44 5.58 -6.26
CA VAL A 50 -13.48 5.87 -5.25
C VAL A 50 -14.84 5.42 -5.78
N LYS A 51 -15.19 5.83 -7.00
CA LYS A 51 -16.45 5.45 -7.65
C LYS A 51 -16.57 3.92 -7.81
N ASN A 52 -15.50 3.28 -8.28
CA ASN A 52 -15.47 1.82 -8.45
C ASN A 52 -15.67 1.07 -7.13
N LEU A 53 -15.07 1.59 -6.05
CA LEU A 53 -15.20 1.01 -4.72
C LEU A 53 -16.64 1.15 -4.18
N GLU A 54 -17.23 2.34 -4.32
CA GLU A 54 -18.60 2.61 -3.92
C GLU A 54 -19.59 1.72 -4.70
N GLU A 55 -19.47 1.64 -6.02
CA GLU A 55 -20.30 0.78 -6.86
C GLU A 55 -20.17 -0.71 -6.49
N THR A 56 -18.96 -1.17 -6.17
CA THR A 56 -18.71 -2.58 -5.79
C THR A 56 -19.45 -2.95 -4.50
N PHE A 57 -19.57 -2.03 -3.55
CA PHE A 57 -20.11 -2.33 -2.23
C PHE A 57 -21.50 -1.77 -1.98
N LYS A 58 -22.08 -0.99 -2.90
CA LYS A 58 -23.33 -0.25 -2.69
C LYS A 58 -24.50 -1.09 -2.19
N ASP A 59 -24.64 -2.29 -2.73
CA ASP A 59 -25.81 -3.16 -2.49
C ASP A 59 -25.58 -4.16 -1.35
N ILE A 60 -24.32 -4.31 -0.90
CA ILE A 60 -23.96 -5.38 0.03
C ILE A 60 -23.37 -4.84 1.35
N SER A 61 -22.54 -3.80 1.28
CA SER A 61 -21.88 -3.20 2.44
C SER A 61 -21.33 -1.80 2.11
N PRO A 62 -22.17 -0.77 1.97
CA PRO A 62 -21.69 0.58 1.63
C PRO A 62 -20.70 1.14 2.65
N ASP A 63 -20.82 0.76 3.93
CA ASP A 63 -19.86 1.14 4.97
C ASP A 63 -18.44 0.59 4.70
N MET A 64 -18.31 -0.54 4.00
CA MET A 64 -17.00 -1.09 3.65
C MET A 64 -16.23 -0.13 2.74
N ALA A 65 -16.87 0.45 1.74
CA ALA A 65 -16.25 1.47 0.88
C ALA A 65 -15.80 2.67 1.72
N LYS A 66 -16.66 3.16 2.61
CA LYS A 66 -16.34 4.25 3.53
C LYS A 66 -15.14 3.93 4.43
N PHE A 67 -15.09 2.75 5.05
CA PHE A 67 -13.98 2.35 5.91
C PHE A 67 -12.67 2.25 5.13
N VAL A 68 -12.69 1.71 3.92
CA VAL A 68 -11.50 1.68 3.05
C VAL A 68 -11.00 3.10 2.78
N ILE A 69 -11.89 4.02 2.41
CA ILE A 69 -11.54 5.40 2.08
C ILE A 69 -11.04 6.14 3.33
N GLU A 70 -11.79 6.13 4.42
CA GLU A 70 -11.47 6.92 5.61
C GLU A 70 -10.32 6.32 6.43
N TYR A 71 -10.39 5.04 6.77
CA TYR A 71 -9.34 4.42 7.57
C TYR A 71 -8.13 4.06 6.72
N GLY A 72 -8.33 3.36 5.60
CA GLY A 72 -7.23 2.93 4.74
C GLY A 72 -6.49 4.12 4.15
N PHE A 73 -7.17 4.94 3.37
CA PHE A 73 -6.51 5.99 2.59
C PHE A 73 -6.35 7.32 3.33
N ALA A 74 -7.27 7.71 4.23
CA ALA A 74 -7.08 8.93 5.01
C ALA A 74 -6.18 8.71 6.22
N ASP A 75 -6.43 7.71 7.08
CA ASP A 75 -5.68 7.59 8.32
C ASP A 75 -4.32 6.93 8.15
N ILE A 76 -4.18 5.98 7.21
CA ILE A 76 -2.97 5.17 7.04
C ILE A 76 -2.14 5.64 5.84
N PHE A 77 -2.71 5.66 4.63
CA PHE A 77 -1.95 5.96 3.42
C PHE A 77 -1.55 7.43 3.30
N SER A 78 -2.27 8.35 3.91
CA SER A 78 -1.93 9.79 3.92
C SER A 78 -0.81 10.17 4.89
N ARG A 79 -0.32 9.24 5.74
CA ARG A 79 0.73 9.53 6.73
C ARG A 79 2.04 9.93 6.04
N PRO A 80 2.70 11.03 6.48
CA PRO A 80 3.83 11.61 5.76
C PRO A 80 5.17 10.89 5.96
N ALA A 81 5.32 10.08 7.03
CA ALA A 81 6.60 9.50 7.40
C ALA A 81 7.13 8.43 6.43
N LEU A 82 6.26 7.84 5.60
CA LEU A 82 6.62 6.94 4.53
C LEU A 82 5.96 7.45 3.25
N ASP A 83 6.73 7.70 2.20
CA ASP A 83 6.19 8.17 0.94
C ASP A 83 5.31 7.11 0.24
N SER A 84 4.54 7.54 -0.74
CA SER A 84 3.57 6.68 -1.42
C SER A 84 4.21 5.51 -2.15
N LYS A 85 5.40 5.68 -2.75
CA LYS A 85 6.10 4.59 -3.46
C LYS A 85 6.52 3.47 -2.51
N HIS A 86 7.22 3.82 -1.44
CA HIS A 86 7.65 2.84 -0.45
C HIS A 86 6.45 2.16 0.24
N ARG A 87 5.36 2.91 0.45
CA ARG A 87 4.12 2.36 1.03
C ARG A 87 3.48 1.34 0.10
N GLU A 88 3.37 1.63 -1.20
CA GLU A 88 2.88 0.67 -2.19
C GLU A 88 3.79 -0.56 -2.31
N MET A 89 5.11 -0.39 -2.33
CA MET A 89 6.07 -1.50 -2.37
C MET A 89 5.92 -2.42 -1.15
N ALA A 90 5.79 -1.85 0.05
CA ALA A 90 5.54 -2.61 1.28
C ALA A 90 4.18 -3.33 1.24
N THR A 91 3.15 -2.68 0.71
CA THR A 91 1.80 -3.26 0.56
C THR A 91 1.82 -4.43 -0.43
N ILE A 92 2.50 -4.28 -1.57
CA ILE A 92 2.69 -5.35 -2.55
C ILE A 92 3.38 -6.56 -1.92
N ALA A 93 4.47 -6.34 -1.17
CA ALA A 93 5.16 -7.41 -0.45
C ALA A 93 4.23 -8.12 0.55
N ALA A 94 3.50 -7.37 1.36
CA ALA A 94 2.56 -7.91 2.34
C ALA A 94 1.43 -8.72 1.69
N LEU A 95 0.82 -8.21 0.61
CA LEU A 95 -0.25 -8.92 -0.11
C LEU A 95 0.25 -10.17 -0.84
N THR A 96 1.48 -10.14 -1.35
CA THR A 96 2.15 -11.31 -1.91
C THR A 96 2.35 -12.38 -0.83
N ALA A 97 2.77 -11.98 0.37
CA ALA A 97 2.93 -12.89 1.51
C ALA A 97 1.60 -13.52 1.96
N ILE A 98 0.51 -12.74 1.99
CA ILE A 98 -0.84 -13.24 2.30
C ILE A 98 -1.28 -14.31 1.30
N GLY A 99 -0.96 -14.15 0.02
CA GLY A 99 -1.17 -15.15 -1.04
C GLY A 99 -2.61 -15.35 -1.50
N THR A 100 -3.62 -14.91 -0.74
CA THR A 100 -5.06 -15.09 -1.02
C THR A 100 -5.76 -13.81 -1.49
N ALA A 101 -5.07 -12.66 -1.47
CA ALA A 101 -5.61 -11.34 -1.76
C ALA A 101 -5.24 -10.85 -3.18
N THR A 102 -5.37 -11.72 -4.19
CA THR A 102 -4.96 -11.42 -5.58
C THR A 102 -5.63 -10.16 -6.18
N PRO A 103 -6.93 -9.89 -6.01
CA PRO A 103 -7.55 -8.68 -6.52
C PRO A 103 -6.93 -7.40 -5.92
N GLN A 104 -6.67 -7.39 -4.62
CA GLN A 104 -6.03 -6.27 -3.92
C GLN A 104 -4.57 -6.12 -4.36
N LEU A 105 -3.84 -7.23 -4.52
CA LEU A 105 -2.47 -7.22 -5.03
C LEU A 105 -2.41 -6.57 -6.43
N LYS A 106 -3.28 -6.96 -7.36
CA LYS A 106 -3.36 -6.35 -8.70
C LYS A 106 -3.66 -4.85 -8.63
N PHE A 107 -4.57 -4.43 -7.75
CA PHE A 107 -4.86 -3.02 -7.54
C PHE A 107 -3.61 -2.25 -7.10
N HIS A 108 -2.90 -2.72 -6.08
CA HIS A 108 -1.70 -2.06 -5.54
C HIS A 108 -0.52 -2.11 -6.53
N ILE A 109 -0.36 -3.16 -7.33
CA ILE A 109 0.62 -3.19 -8.43
C ILE A 109 0.31 -2.07 -9.43
N LYS A 110 -0.95 -1.93 -9.87
CA LYS A 110 -1.35 -0.86 -10.80
C LYS A 110 -1.15 0.53 -10.18
N ALA A 111 -1.54 0.72 -8.93
CA ALA A 111 -1.32 1.95 -8.18
C ALA A 111 0.17 2.32 -8.10
N ALA A 112 1.03 1.36 -7.77
CA ALA A 112 2.48 1.54 -7.72
C ALA A 112 3.06 1.99 -9.06
N LEU A 113 2.67 1.33 -10.17
CA LEU A 113 3.08 1.71 -11.52
C LEU A 113 2.62 3.15 -11.86
N ASN A 114 1.39 3.52 -11.52
CA ASN A 114 0.82 4.85 -11.78
C ASN A 114 1.61 5.97 -11.07
N ILE A 115 2.15 5.70 -9.90
CA ILE A 115 2.95 6.69 -9.14
C ILE A 115 4.46 6.58 -9.40
N GLY A 116 4.86 5.76 -10.38
CA GLY A 116 6.22 5.68 -10.90
C GLY A 116 7.14 4.72 -10.15
N VAL A 117 6.60 3.68 -9.52
CA VAL A 117 7.37 2.46 -9.19
C VAL A 117 7.55 1.69 -10.49
N SER A 118 8.75 1.24 -10.79
CA SER A 118 9.04 0.53 -12.02
C SER A 118 8.61 -0.95 -11.96
N GLN A 119 8.35 -1.53 -13.13
CA GLN A 119 8.12 -2.98 -13.24
C GLN A 119 9.31 -3.80 -12.72
N VAL A 120 10.53 -3.24 -12.83
CA VAL A 120 11.74 -3.90 -12.33
C VAL A 120 11.70 -3.98 -10.80
N GLU A 121 11.41 -2.87 -10.11
CA GLU A 121 11.30 -2.84 -8.65
C GLU A 121 10.23 -3.83 -8.15
N ILE A 122 9.08 -3.90 -8.82
CA ILE A 122 8.03 -4.84 -8.45
C ILE A 122 8.48 -6.29 -8.66
N ARG A 123 9.20 -6.59 -9.75
CA ARG A 123 9.77 -7.94 -9.97
C ARG A 123 10.77 -8.32 -8.88
N GLU A 124 11.64 -7.40 -8.48
CA GLU A 124 12.60 -7.64 -7.39
C GLU A 124 11.89 -7.92 -6.05
N ILE A 125 10.78 -7.24 -5.77
CA ILE A 125 9.93 -7.58 -4.62
C ILE A 125 9.45 -9.05 -4.73
N MET A 126 8.93 -9.48 -5.89
CA MET A 126 8.46 -10.85 -6.06
C MET A 126 9.58 -11.88 -5.88
N ILE A 127 10.78 -11.59 -6.39
CA ILE A 127 11.95 -12.44 -6.21
C ILE A 127 12.32 -12.51 -4.71
N LEU A 128 12.37 -11.37 -4.03
CA LEU A 128 12.64 -11.31 -2.60
C LEU A 128 11.64 -12.14 -1.79
N MET A 129 10.36 -12.07 -2.14
CA MET A 129 9.29 -12.83 -1.47
C MET A 129 9.45 -14.36 -1.61
N SER A 130 10.19 -14.86 -2.61
CA SER A 130 10.48 -16.29 -2.73
C SER A 130 11.29 -16.82 -1.54
N VAL A 131 12.13 -15.97 -0.92
CA VAL A 131 12.92 -16.32 0.27
C VAL A 131 12.06 -16.35 1.53
N TYR A 132 11.19 -15.36 1.71
CA TYR A 132 10.46 -15.16 2.97
C TYR A 132 9.08 -15.82 3.01
N CYS A 133 8.43 -16.00 1.83
CA CYS A 133 7.07 -16.54 1.72
C CYS A 133 6.99 -17.78 0.83
N GLY A 134 8.13 -18.20 0.27
CA GLY A 134 8.24 -19.38 -0.59
C GLY A 134 7.84 -19.13 -2.05
N PHE A 135 8.30 -20.02 -2.92
CA PHE A 135 8.07 -19.95 -4.37
C PHE A 135 6.59 -19.84 -4.78
N PRO A 136 5.64 -20.57 -4.16
CA PRO A 136 4.24 -20.45 -4.57
C PRO A 136 3.69 -19.02 -4.45
N ALA A 137 3.98 -18.33 -3.36
CA ALA A 137 3.56 -16.93 -3.16
C ALA A 137 4.22 -15.98 -4.17
N ALA A 138 5.54 -16.13 -4.38
CA ALA A 138 6.30 -15.33 -5.35
C ALA A 138 5.82 -15.55 -6.79
N ILE A 139 5.53 -16.80 -7.18
CA ILE A 139 4.99 -17.15 -8.50
C ILE A 139 3.62 -16.48 -8.69
N ASN A 140 2.71 -16.62 -7.73
CA ASN A 140 1.39 -16.00 -7.79
C ASN A 140 1.46 -14.48 -7.90
N GLY A 141 2.37 -13.83 -7.14
CA GLY A 141 2.65 -12.41 -7.24
C GLY A 141 3.18 -12.00 -8.62
N THR A 142 4.11 -12.78 -9.18
CA THR A 142 4.65 -12.56 -10.53
C THR A 142 3.58 -12.69 -11.60
N LEU A 143 2.68 -13.65 -11.46
CA LEU A 143 1.54 -13.83 -12.38
C LEU A 143 0.54 -12.67 -12.26
N ALA A 144 0.32 -12.13 -11.05
CA ALA A 144 -0.49 -10.95 -10.84
C ALA A 144 0.10 -9.72 -11.54
N LEU A 145 1.42 -9.50 -11.43
CA LEU A 145 2.14 -8.43 -12.15
C LEU A 145 1.99 -8.60 -13.67
N LYS A 146 2.22 -9.81 -14.20
CA LYS A 146 2.04 -10.10 -15.63
C LYS A 146 0.63 -9.76 -16.10
N GLY A 147 -0.40 -10.09 -15.30
CA GLY A 147 -1.79 -9.76 -15.60
C GLY A 147 -2.01 -8.26 -15.72
N VAL A 148 -1.48 -7.48 -14.78
CA VAL A 148 -1.61 -6.00 -14.80
C VAL A 148 -0.91 -5.39 -16.01
N ILE A 149 0.29 -5.86 -16.37
CA ILE A 149 1.02 -5.36 -17.55
C ILE A 149 0.22 -5.62 -18.82
N ASN A 150 -0.24 -6.84 -19.02
CA ASN A 150 -1.03 -7.21 -20.21
C ASN A 150 -2.33 -6.40 -20.33
N GLU A 151 -3.02 -6.12 -19.21
CA GLU A 151 -4.22 -5.26 -19.19
C GLU A 151 -3.92 -3.81 -19.59
N SER A 152 -2.68 -3.35 -19.39
CA SER A 152 -2.23 -1.97 -19.73
C SER A 152 -1.84 -1.84 -21.19
N ASP A 153 -1.33 -2.91 -21.81
CA ASP A 153 -0.86 -2.91 -23.23
C ASP A 153 -2.02 -3.02 -24.23
N VAL A 154 -3.22 -3.32 -23.78
CA VAL A 154 -4.44 -3.50 -24.62
C VAL A 154 -5.24 -2.19 -24.77
N LYS A 155 -4.82 -1.12 -24.10
CA LYS A 155 -5.45 0.22 -24.19
C LYS A 155 -4.61 1.17 -25.04
#